data_2a3c8e94c8b8ca787ba5f669d887c46c
#
_entry.id   2a3c8e94c8b8ca787ba5f669d887c46c
#
_cell.length_a   1.000
_cell.length_b   1.000
_cell.length_c   1.000
_cell.angle_alpha   90.00
_cell.angle_beta   90.00
_cell.angle_gamma   90.00
#
_symmetry.space_group_name_H-M   'P 1'
#
loop_
_entity.id
_entity.type
_entity.pdbx_description
1 polymer ?
#
loop_
_entity_poly.entity_id
_entity_poly.type
_entity_poly.pdbx_seq_one_letter_code
_entity_poly.pdbx_strand_id
1 'polypeptide(L)'
;MKSLVRWGATLGLVGSTLLATITSGIAPVIALSEQQIKNKLDNIPVWLITNPQGLPLSRPLPQQNGKNGSVTGVYMSKQEAQAFISDLQKVKDKDPKMTQIVKSLQVTPVPLGVIFQQVQKTKNEPNRLLFAFKPVEREVKGAMTLLKKNGQKVTQFRSVPVFIVR
;
A
#
# COMPACT_ATOMS: atom_id res chain seq x y z
N MET A 1 6.08 64.44 32.27
CA MET A 1 5.83 63.02 32.51
C MET A 1 4.34 62.67 32.21
N LYS A 2 3.82 62.97 31.03
CA LYS A 2 2.40 62.66 30.66
C LYS A 2 2.24 62.00 29.28
N SER A 3 3.32 61.53 28.64
CA SER A 3 3.21 61.00 27.27
C SER A 3 3.46 59.49 27.13
N LEU A 4 3.96 58.83 28.18
CA LEU A 4 4.31 57.39 28.15
C LEU A 4 3.12 56.45 28.43
N VAL A 5 2.03 56.95 29.07
CA VAL A 5 0.87 56.12 29.43
C VAL A 5 -0.10 55.90 28.25
N ARG A 6 -0.02 56.73 27.22
CA ARG A 6 -0.91 56.62 26.05
C ARG A 6 -0.51 55.58 25.01
N TRP A 7 0.75 55.13 25.00
CA TRP A 7 1.23 54.19 24.01
C TRP A 7 1.05 52.71 24.40
N GLY A 8 0.91 52.45 25.72
CA GLY A 8 0.69 51.08 26.20
C GLY A 8 -0.72 50.52 26.00
N ALA A 9 -1.71 51.41 25.88
CA ALA A 9 -3.12 50.98 25.73
C ALA A 9 -3.51 50.60 24.28
N THR A 10 -2.78 51.14 23.28
CA THR A 10 -3.10 50.87 21.87
C THR A 10 -2.46 49.58 21.35
N LEU A 11 -1.36 49.09 21.96
CA LEU A 11 -0.72 47.86 21.56
C LEU A 11 -1.44 46.61 22.09
N GLY A 12 -2.21 46.74 23.18
CA GLY A 12 -2.98 45.64 23.76
C GLY A 12 -4.27 45.28 23.00
N LEU A 13 -4.80 46.22 22.22
CA LEU A 13 -6.07 46.02 21.49
C LEU A 13 -5.87 45.38 20.12
N VAL A 14 -4.68 45.56 19.49
CA VAL A 14 -4.39 44.98 18.16
C VAL A 14 -3.97 43.54 18.29
N GLY A 15 -3.36 43.14 19.43
CA GLY A 15 -2.91 41.74 19.65
C GLY A 15 -4.05 40.75 19.93
N SER A 16 -5.16 41.22 20.50
CA SER A 16 -6.27 40.33 20.87
C SER A 16 -7.24 40.00 19.72
N THR A 17 -7.27 40.82 18.69
CA THR A 17 -8.14 40.55 17.52
C THR A 17 -7.51 39.62 16.47
N LEU A 18 -6.18 39.46 16.46
CA LEU A 18 -5.50 38.53 15.55
C LEU A 18 -5.51 37.08 16.02
N LEU A 19 -5.66 36.85 17.34
CA LEU A 19 -5.74 35.48 17.88
C LEU A 19 -7.13 34.85 17.80
N ALA A 20 -8.18 35.66 17.66
CA ALA A 20 -9.56 35.17 17.59
C ALA A 20 -9.97 34.68 16.19
N THR A 21 -9.24 35.06 15.13
CA THR A 21 -9.58 34.68 13.75
C THR A 21 -8.90 33.42 13.25
N ILE A 22 -7.93 32.86 14.00
CA ILE A 22 -7.21 31.65 13.58
C ILE A 22 -7.89 30.38 14.11
N THR A 23 -8.83 30.49 15.08
CA THR A 23 -9.48 29.31 15.69
C THR A 23 -10.80 28.88 15.04
N SER A 24 -11.33 29.67 14.10
CA SER A 24 -12.58 29.32 13.42
C SER A 24 -12.30 28.74 12.03
N GLY A 25 -12.03 27.43 11.95
CA GLY A 25 -12.14 26.77 10.66
C GLY A 25 -11.16 25.65 10.32
N ILE A 26 -10.19 25.32 11.16
CA ILE A 26 -9.38 24.13 10.93
C ILE A 26 -9.95 23.02 11.83
N ALA A 27 -10.94 22.30 11.30
CA ALA A 27 -11.26 21.01 11.90
C ALA A 27 -9.98 20.18 11.95
N PRO A 28 -9.56 19.66 13.10
CA PRO A 28 -8.37 18.82 13.16
C PRO A 28 -8.62 17.64 12.23
N VAL A 29 -7.79 17.51 11.18
CA VAL A 29 -7.79 16.32 10.36
C VAL A 29 -7.28 15.20 11.27
N ILE A 30 -8.21 14.46 11.85
CA ILE A 30 -7.89 13.30 12.69
C ILE A 30 -7.39 12.20 11.75
N ALA A 31 -6.08 12.15 11.58
CA ALA A 31 -5.47 11.03 10.88
C ALA A 31 -5.72 9.75 11.69
N LEU A 32 -6.14 8.68 11.02
CA LEU A 32 -6.29 7.37 11.66
C LEU A 32 -4.93 6.90 12.18
N SER A 33 -4.90 6.36 13.40
CA SER A 33 -3.71 5.69 13.91
C SER A 33 -3.37 4.44 13.08
N GLU A 34 -2.09 4.03 13.10
CA GLU A 34 -1.66 2.80 12.40
C GLU A 34 -2.50 1.59 12.82
N GLN A 35 -2.86 1.49 14.10
CA GLN A 35 -3.70 0.40 14.61
C GLN A 35 -5.13 0.47 14.05
N GLN A 36 -5.71 1.65 13.94
CA GLN A 36 -7.04 1.82 13.35
C GLN A 36 -7.04 1.48 11.85
N ILE A 37 -5.98 1.85 11.13
CA ILE A 37 -5.79 1.48 9.73
C ILE A 37 -5.67 -0.05 9.61
N LYS A 38 -4.81 -0.67 10.41
CA LYS A 38 -4.65 -2.13 10.45
C LYS A 38 -5.99 -2.83 10.68
N ASN A 39 -6.73 -2.44 11.70
CA ASN A 39 -8.02 -3.08 12.04
C ASN A 39 -9.04 -2.98 10.89
N LYS A 40 -9.06 -1.87 10.15
CA LYS A 40 -9.91 -1.74 8.96
C LYS A 40 -9.46 -2.65 7.81
N LEU A 41 -8.16 -2.88 7.68
CA LEU A 41 -7.58 -3.72 6.63
C LEU A 41 -7.61 -5.22 6.96
N ASP A 42 -7.76 -5.60 8.23
CA ASP A 42 -7.79 -7.01 8.65
C ASP A 42 -8.96 -7.80 8.04
N ASN A 43 -10.05 -7.13 7.69
CA ASN A 43 -11.20 -7.76 7.05
C ASN A 43 -11.04 -7.96 5.53
N ILE A 44 -9.94 -7.51 4.94
CA ILE A 44 -9.68 -7.63 3.52
C ILE A 44 -8.73 -8.80 3.29
N PRO A 45 -9.20 -9.94 2.77
CA PRO A 45 -8.32 -11.07 2.47
C PRO A 45 -7.51 -10.79 1.21
N VAL A 46 -6.21 -11.07 1.28
CA VAL A 46 -5.30 -11.14 0.14
C VAL A 46 -4.60 -12.50 0.15
N TRP A 47 -3.98 -12.87 -0.95
CA TRP A 47 -3.34 -14.18 -1.08
C TRP A 47 -1.85 -14.03 -1.36
N LEU A 48 -1.05 -14.77 -0.61
CA LEU A 48 0.37 -14.94 -0.86
C LEU A 48 0.63 -16.33 -1.44
N ILE A 49 1.70 -16.46 -2.17
CA ILE A 49 2.24 -17.76 -2.52
C ILE A 49 3.34 -18.06 -1.51
N THR A 50 3.21 -19.17 -0.81
CA THR A 50 4.13 -19.58 0.26
C THR A 50 4.64 -20.98 0.03
N ASN A 51 5.73 -21.33 0.73
CA ASN A 51 6.15 -22.72 0.91
C ASN A 51 5.30 -23.40 2.02
N PRO A 52 5.46 -24.70 2.29
CA PRO A 52 4.75 -25.40 3.36
C PRO A 52 4.99 -24.85 4.78
N GLN A 53 6.10 -24.15 4.99
CA GLN A 53 6.45 -23.49 6.26
C GLN A 53 5.83 -22.11 6.41
N GLY A 54 5.01 -21.66 5.43
CA GLY A 54 4.37 -20.36 5.43
C GLY A 54 5.27 -19.18 5.01
N LEU A 55 6.51 -19.45 4.57
CA LEU A 55 7.40 -18.40 4.08
C LEU A 55 6.97 -17.96 2.67
N PRO A 56 6.80 -16.66 2.43
CA PRO A 56 6.34 -16.15 1.15
C PRO A 56 7.40 -16.31 0.06
N LEU A 57 6.93 -16.64 -1.14
CA LEU A 57 7.75 -16.63 -2.35
C LEU A 57 8.16 -15.19 -2.65
N SER A 58 9.46 -14.95 -2.57
CA SER A 58 10.04 -13.63 -2.76
C SER A 58 11.17 -13.68 -3.79
N ARG A 59 11.29 -12.63 -4.58
CA ARG A 59 12.38 -12.45 -5.54
C ARG A 59 13.34 -11.38 -5.00
N PRO A 60 14.65 -11.66 -4.92
CA PRO A 60 15.62 -10.66 -4.57
C PRO A 60 15.63 -9.54 -5.64
N LEU A 61 15.80 -8.32 -5.18
CA LEU A 61 15.97 -7.16 -6.05
C LEU A 61 17.46 -6.89 -6.26
N PRO A 62 17.84 -6.33 -7.42
CA PRO A 62 19.20 -5.85 -7.62
C PRO A 62 19.59 -4.88 -6.51
N GLN A 63 20.81 -5.01 -6.01
CA GLN A 63 21.33 -4.12 -4.98
C GLN A 63 21.35 -2.67 -5.50
N GLN A 64 20.67 -1.77 -4.80
CA GLN A 64 20.70 -0.34 -5.07
C GLN A 64 21.21 0.39 -3.83
N ASN A 65 22.25 1.21 -3.99
CA ASN A 65 22.83 2.02 -2.90
C ASN A 65 23.18 1.21 -1.63
N GLY A 66 23.76 0.01 -1.78
CA GLY A 66 24.13 -0.86 -0.66
C GLY A 66 22.97 -1.53 0.07
N LYS A 67 21.74 -1.38 -0.41
CA LYS A 67 20.55 -1.98 0.18
C LYS A 67 20.10 -3.21 -0.63
N ASN A 68 19.95 -4.32 0.07
CA ASN A 68 19.37 -5.55 -0.48
C ASN A 68 17.88 -5.55 -0.14
N GLY A 69 17.05 -5.76 -1.13
CA GLY A 69 15.61 -5.89 -0.94
C GLY A 69 15.08 -7.16 -1.58
N SER A 70 13.90 -7.56 -1.20
CA SER A 70 13.15 -8.60 -1.88
C SER A 70 11.72 -8.14 -2.13
N VAL A 71 11.08 -8.67 -3.16
CA VAL A 71 9.69 -8.37 -3.48
C VAL A 71 8.86 -9.64 -3.46
N THR A 72 7.72 -9.55 -2.78
CA THR A 72 6.70 -10.60 -2.68
C THR A 72 5.44 -10.17 -3.42
N GLY A 73 4.87 -11.07 -4.22
CA GLY A 73 3.57 -10.86 -4.87
C GLY A 73 2.42 -10.99 -3.88
N VAL A 74 1.55 -9.99 -3.83
CA VAL A 74 0.28 -10.00 -3.09
C VAL A 74 -0.86 -10.03 -4.10
N TYR A 75 -1.65 -11.10 -4.12
CA TYR A 75 -2.72 -11.31 -5.08
C TYR A 75 -4.06 -10.89 -4.48
N MET A 76 -4.82 -10.12 -5.23
CA MET A 76 -6.18 -9.72 -4.82
C MET A 76 -7.22 -10.80 -5.11
N SER A 77 -6.84 -11.89 -5.79
CA SER A 77 -7.70 -13.04 -6.10
C SER A 77 -6.95 -14.34 -5.86
N LYS A 78 -7.62 -15.31 -5.22
CA LYS A 78 -7.11 -16.67 -5.03
C LYS A 78 -6.83 -17.35 -6.37
N GLN A 79 -7.73 -17.16 -7.34
CA GLN A 79 -7.59 -17.75 -8.67
C GLN A 79 -6.35 -17.24 -9.40
N GLU A 80 -6.04 -15.95 -9.29
CA GLU A 80 -4.85 -15.36 -9.88
C GLU A 80 -3.56 -15.92 -9.26
N ALA A 81 -3.55 -16.12 -7.93
CA ALA A 81 -2.42 -16.75 -7.24
C ALA A 81 -2.24 -18.21 -7.67
N GLN A 82 -3.34 -18.97 -7.82
CA GLN A 82 -3.32 -20.35 -8.31
C GLN A 82 -2.85 -20.44 -9.77
N ALA A 83 -3.33 -19.53 -10.63
CA ALA A 83 -2.91 -19.47 -12.02
C ALA A 83 -1.39 -19.23 -12.12
N PHE A 84 -0.84 -18.33 -11.31
CA PHE A 84 0.59 -18.09 -11.29
C PHE A 84 1.40 -19.33 -10.89
N ILE A 85 0.97 -20.09 -9.87
CA ILE A 85 1.63 -21.37 -9.51
C ILE A 85 1.56 -22.34 -10.70
N SER A 86 0.39 -22.46 -11.34
CA SER A 86 0.22 -23.34 -12.50
C SER A 86 1.13 -22.95 -13.66
N ASP A 87 1.33 -21.66 -13.88
CA ASP A 87 2.23 -21.18 -14.92
C ASP A 87 3.70 -21.45 -14.57
N LEU A 88 4.10 -21.28 -13.31
CA LEU A 88 5.43 -21.68 -12.86
C LEU A 88 5.69 -23.17 -13.05
N GLN A 89 4.68 -24.03 -12.82
CA GLN A 89 4.79 -25.47 -13.03
C GLN A 89 4.94 -25.87 -14.50
N LYS A 90 4.45 -25.05 -15.43
CA LYS A 90 4.61 -25.26 -16.87
C LYS A 90 6.01 -24.89 -17.38
N VAL A 91 6.71 -24.01 -16.64
CA VAL A 91 8.09 -23.65 -16.99
C VAL A 91 8.96 -24.89 -16.78
N LYS A 92 9.49 -25.43 -17.86
CA LYS A 92 10.44 -26.57 -17.82
C LYS A 92 11.78 -26.07 -17.29
N ASP A 93 11.95 -26.08 -15.97
CA ASP A 93 13.25 -25.85 -15.37
C ASP A 93 14.07 -27.15 -15.44
N LYS A 94 15.35 -27.01 -15.80
CA LYS A 94 16.28 -28.14 -15.85
C LYS A 94 16.78 -28.55 -14.46
N ASP A 95 16.54 -27.69 -13.45
CA ASP A 95 16.95 -27.97 -12.07
C ASP A 95 15.85 -28.76 -11.32
N PRO A 96 16.12 -30.03 -10.92
CA PRO A 96 15.16 -30.83 -10.16
C PRO A 96 14.76 -30.19 -8.82
N LYS A 97 15.67 -29.41 -8.18
CA LYS A 97 15.38 -28.72 -6.92
C LYS A 97 14.35 -27.61 -7.11
N MET A 98 14.46 -26.84 -8.18
CA MET A 98 13.47 -25.81 -8.52
C MET A 98 12.11 -26.43 -8.82
N THR A 99 12.08 -27.54 -9.52
CA THR A 99 10.85 -28.29 -9.78
C THR A 99 10.17 -28.76 -8.49
N GLN A 100 10.92 -29.24 -7.50
CA GLN A 100 10.38 -29.62 -6.19
C GLN A 100 9.84 -28.41 -5.43
N ILE A 101 10.58 -27.32 -5.40
CA ILE A 101 10.13 -26.07 -4.74
C ILE A 101 8.80 -25.60 -5.33
N VAL A 102 8.70 -25.52 -6.66
CA VAL A 102 7.48 -25.07 -7.35
C VAL A 102 6.29 -26.01 -7.06
N LYS A 103 6.51 -27.32 -6.97
CA LYS A 103 5.46 -28.29 -6.61
C LYS A 103 4.97 -28.14 -5.16
N SER A 104 5.80 -27.66 -4.26
CA SER A 104 5.44 -27.46 -2.85
C SER A 104 4.74 -26.13 -2.57
N LEU A 105 4.69 -25.20 -3.53
CA LEU A 105 4.05 -23.90 -3.35
C LEU A 105 2.55 -24.04 -3.10
N GLN A 106 2.05 -23.20 -2.22
CA GLN A 106 0.64 -23.13 -1.87
C GLN A 106 0.13 -21.67 -1.81
N VAL A 107 -1.18 -21.51 -1.98
CA VAL A 107 -1.83 -20.21 -1.84
C VAL A 107 -2.35 -20.04 -0.42
N THR A 108 -1.81 -19.06 0.28
CA THR A 108 -2.12 -18.79 1.69
C THR A 108 -2.91 -17.48 1.82
N PRO A 109 -4.10 -17.49 2.42
CA PRO A 109 -4.84 -16.27 2.71
C PRO A 109 -4.16 -15.52 3.86
N VAL A 110 -4.06 -14.19 3.71
CA VAL A 110 -3.49 -13.29 4.73
C VAL A 110 -4.35 -12.03 4.80
N PRO A 111 -4.67 -11.52 6.00
CA PRO A 111 -5.30 -10.20 6.13
C PRO A 111 -4.42 -9.09 5.56
N LEU A 112 -4.99 -8.16 4.81
CA LEU A 112 -4.24 -7.01 4.27
C LEU A 112 -3.61 -6.16 5.38
N GLY A 113 -4.23 -6.11 6.57
CA GLY A 113 -3.68 -5.43 7.74
C GLY A 113 -2.35 -6.01 8.21
N VAL A 114 -2.11 -7.33 8.04
CA VAL A 114 -0.83 -7.98 8.31
C VAL A 114 0.24 -7.49 7.33
N ILE A 115 -0.10 -7.38 6.05
CA ILE A 115 0.81 -6.83 5.02
C ILE A 115 1.16 -5.37 5.36
N PHE A 116 0.15 -4.55 5.69
CA PHE A 116 0.34 -3.17 6.13
C PHE A 116 1.29 -3.08 7.33
N GLN A 117 1.07 -3.88 8.37
CA GLN A 117 1.92 -3.90 9.55
C GLN A 117 3.37 -4.30 9.22
N GLN A 118 3.57 -5.28 8.33
CA GLN A 118 4.90 -5.69 7.90
C GLN A 118 5.62 -4.56 7.14
N VAL A 119 4.93 -3.84 6.27
CA VAL A 119 5.48 -2.66 5.57
C VAL A 119 5.92 -1.60 6.58
N GLN A 120 5.08 -1.29 7.59
CA GLN A 120 5.43 -0.30 8.61
C GLN A 120 6.64 -0.71 9.44
N LYS A 121 6.74 -1.97 9.83
CA LYS A 121 7.88 -2.50 10.61
C LYS A 121 9.20 -2.41 9.84
N THR A 122 9.18 -2.71 8.54
CA THR A 122 10.41 -2.85 7.75
C THR A 122 10.74 -1.62 6.91
N LYS A 123 9.93 -0.55 6.97
CA LYS A 123 10.09 0.63 6.10
C LYS A 123 11.48 1.28 6.15
N ASN A 124 12.15 1.21 7.30
CA ASN A 124 13.46 1.80 7.52
C ASN A 124 14.62 0.77 7.48
N GLU A 125 14.31 -0.52 7.26
CA GLU A 125 15.33 -1.56 7.22
C GLU A 125 16.07 -1.56 5.88
N PRO A 126 17.40 -1.81 5.88
CA PRO A 126 18.18 -1.88 4.64
C PRO A 126 17.77 -3.05 3.75
N ASN A 127 17.31 -4.16 4.34
CA ASN A 127 16.89 -5.39 3.66
C ASN A 127 15.36 -5.55 3.68
N ARG A 128 14.64 -4.48 3.38
CA ARG A 128 13.18 -4.46 3.46
C ARG A 128 12.51 -5.43 2.48
N LEU A 129 11.42 -6.05 2.94
CA LEU A 129 10.51 -6.79 2.10
C LEU A 129 9.50 -5.81 1.46
N LEU A 130 9.50 -5.77 0.14
CA LEU A 130 8.54 -5.00 -0.63
C LEU A 130 7.37 -5.90 -1.07
N PHE A 131 6.19 -5.32 -1.19
CA PHE A 131 4.99 -6.02 -1.66
C PHE A 131 4.52 -5.45 -2.99
N ALA A 132 4.38 -6.34 -3.98
CA ALA A 132 3.85 -6.01 -5.29
C ALA A 132 2.41 -6.52 -5.38
N PHE A 133 1.43 -5.61 -5.37
CA PHE A 133 0.02 -5.97 -5.50
C PHE A 133 -0.32 -6.35 -6.93
N LYS A 134 -0.92 -7.53 -7.08
CA LYS A 134 -1.44 -8.06 -8.34
C LYS A 134 -2.97 -7.88 -8.34
N PRO A 135 -3.50 -6.92 -9.10
CA PRO A 135 -4.94 -6.72 -9.22
C PRO A 135 -5.59 -7.87 -9.99
N VAL A 136 -6.91 -8.02 -9.84
CA VAL A 136 -7.69 -8.96 -10.62
C VAL A 136 -7.72 -8.53 -12.09
N GLU A 137 -7.23 -9.35 -13.00
CA GLU A 137 -7.08 -9.00 -14.41
C GLU A 137 -8.41 -8.60 -15.07
N ARG A 138 -9.49 -9.29 -14.74
CA ARG A 138 -10.83 -8.96 -15.22
C ARG A 138 -11.23 -7.53 -14.84
N GLU A 139 -10.96 -7.12 -13.60
CA GLU A 139 -11.27 -5.78 -13.09
C GLU A 139 -10.43 -4.70 -13.78
N VAL A 140 -9.16 -5.00 -14.03
CA VAL A 140 -8.27 -4.11 -14.82
C VAL A 140 -8.82 -3.92 -16.23
N LYS A 141 -9.20 -5.00 -16.91
CA LYS A 141 -9.80 -4.95 -18.25
C LYS A 141 -11.13 -4.19 -18.25
N GLY A 142 -11.97 -4.40 -17.23
CA GLY A 142 -13.23 -3.67 -17.04
C GLY A 142 -13.01 -2.17 -16.89
N ALA A 143 -12.07 -1.78 -16.02
CA ALA A 143 -11.72 -0.38 -15.81
C ALA A 143 -11.19 0.28 -17.10
N MET A 144 -10.32 -0.40 -17.84
CA MET A 144 -9.82 0.10 -19.15
C MET A 144 -10.96 0.30 -20.15
N THR A 145 -11.92 -0.61 -20.18
CA THR A 145 -13.07 -0.51 -21.08
C THR A 145 -13.93 0.70 -20.76
N LEU A 146 -14.20 0.93 -19.47
CA LEU A 146 -14.97 2.10 -19.01
C LEU A 146 -14.26 3.41 -19.35
N LEU A 147 -12.96 3.50 -19.12
CA LEU A 147 -12.18 4.69 -19.43
C LEU A 147 -12.15 4.97 -20.94
N LYS A 148 -12.00 3.95 -21.78
CA LYS A 148 -12.09 4.08 -23.24
C LYS A 148 -13.45 4.57 -23.70
N LYS A 149 -14.56 4.08 -23.13
CA LYS A 149 -15.92 4.57 -23.41
C LYS A 149 -16.08 6.05 -23.07
N ASN A 150 -15.38 6.52 -22.04
CA ASN A 150 -15.38 7.92 -21.63
C ASN A 150 -14.33 8.79 -22.39
N GLY A 151 -13.80 8.30 -23.51
CA GLY A 151 -12.86 9.05 -24.35
C GLY A 151 -11.43 9.13 -23.84
N GLN A 152 -11.09 8.45 -22.75
CA GLN A 152 -9.75 8.46 -22.17
C GLN A 152 -8.84 7.42 -22.85
N LYS A 153 -7.65 7.85 -23.26
CA LYS A 153 -6.61 6.98 -23.85
C LYS A 153 -5.73 6.43 -22.71
N VAL A 154 -6.16 5.34 -22.07
CA VAL A 154 -5.38 4.64 -21.04
C VAL A 154 -4.87 3.32 -21.59
N THR A 155 -3.56 3.10 -21.55
CA THR A 155 -2.90 1.87 -22.00
C THR A 155 -2.53 0.97 -20.81
N GLN A 156 -2.25 1.56 -19.65
CA GLN A 156 -1.90 0.81 -18.43
C GLN A 156 -2.24 1.63 -17.18
N PHE A 157 -2.44 0.95 -16.07
CA PHE A 157 -2.55 1.57 -14.74
C PHE A 157 -1.20 1.55 -14.02
N ARG A 158 -0.90 2.62 -13.29
CA ARG A 158 0.29 2.71 -12.43
C ARG A 158 0.08 2.06 -11.05
N SER A 159 -1.18 1.81 -10.70
CA SER A 159 -1.62 1.23 -9.41
C SER A 159 -2.87 0.39 -9.63
N VAL A 160 -3.33 -0.27 -8.57
CA VAL A 160 -4.60 -1.04 -8.59
C VAL A 160 -5.77 -0.07 -8.82
N PRO A 161 -6.57 -0.25 -9.87
CA PRO A 161 -7.75 0.58 -10.10
C PRO A 161 -8.81 0.31 -9.02
N VAL A 162 -9.48 1.38 -8.57
CA VAL A 162 -10.61 1.31 -7.66
C VAL A 162 -11.85 1.88 -8.33
N PHE A 163 -13.02 1.30 -8.05
CA PHE A 163 -14.31 1.77 -8.54
C PHE A 163 -15.04 2.50 -7.42
N ILE A 164 -15.59 3.67 -7.74
CA ILE A 164 -16.46 4.42 -6.84
C ILE A 164 -17.88 4.32 -7.39
N VAL A 165 -18.78 3.76 -6.61
CA VAL A 165 -20.22 3.76 -6.89
C VAL A 165 -20.79 5.07 -6.36
N ARG A 166 -21.47 5.83 -7.21
CA ARG A 166 -22.17 7.08 -6.86
C ARG A 166 -23.66 6.81 -6.81
#